data_e82df844a2fc6dd7344cad79fb2748c9
#
_entry.id   e82df844a2fc6dd7344cad79fb2748c9
#
_cell.length_a   1.000
_cell.length_b   1.000
_cell.length_c   1.000
_cell.angle_alpha   90.00
_cell.angle_beta   90.00
_cell.angle_gamma   90.00
#
_symmetry.space_group_name_H-M   'P 1'
#
loop_
_entity.id
_entity.type
_entity.pdbx_description
1 polymer ?
#
loop_
_entity_poly.entity_id
_entity_poly.type
_entity_poly.pdbx_seq_one_letter_code
_entity_poly.pdbx_strand_id
1 'polypeptide(L)'
;MKTALVIAAFTLAATAQAARAQDVAAGEQSFKKCFPCHSIGEGAKNKVGPELNGLDGRHSGTAPGYSYSDANKNSGITWKEDVFLEYIHNPRAKIPGTKMIFDGVKNDTEAQNLWAYLKQFDADGKKK
;
A
#
# COMPACT_ATOMS: atom_id res chain seq x y z
N MET A 1 -26.58 58.14 28.74
CA MET A 1 -26.77 56.68 28.50
C MET A 1 -25.63 56.20 27.60
N LYS A 2 -24.71 55.46 28.16
CA LYS A 2 -23.56 54.92 27.40
C LYS A 2 -23.83 53.43 27.14
N THR A 3 -24.14 53.11 25.90
CA THR A 3 -24.36 51.72 25.47
C THR A 3 -23.00 51.09 25.16
N ALA A 4 -22.59 50.12 25.98
CA ALA A 4 -21.37 49.37 25.75
C ALA A 4 -21.68 48.21 24.80
N LEU A 5 -21.04 48.23 23.63
CA LEU A 5 -21.10 47.15 22.64
C LEU A 5 -20.11 46.06 23.02
N VAL A 6 -20.60 44.91 23.48
CA VAL A 6 -19.76 43.75 23.77
C VAL A 6 -19.57 42.99 22.46
N ILE A 7 -18.37 43.05 21.90
CA ILE A 7 -17.96 42.25 20.75
C ILE A 7 -17.47 40.92 21.28
N ALA A 8 -18.29 39.88 21.14
CA ALA A 8 -17.86 38.50 21.41
C ALA A 8 -16.99 38.01 20.25
N ALA A 9 -15.69 37.90 20.51
CA ALA A 9 -14.77 37.27 19.57
C ALA A 9 -14.91 35.73 19.62
N PHE A 10 -15.53 35.14 18.61
CA PHE A 10 -15.53 33.71 18.42
C PHE A 10 -14.16 33.31 17.86
N THR A 11 -13.30 32.72 18.67
CA THR A 11 -12.09 32.04 18.22
C THR A 11 -12.47 30.70 17.68
N LEU A 12 -12.46 30.55 16.36
CA LEU A 12 -12.52 29.26 15.69
C LEU A 12 -11.21 28.50 15.97
N ALA A 13 -11.23 27.55 16.89
CA ALA A 13 -10.14 26.62 17.08
C ALA A 13 -10.17 25.65 15.89
N ALA A 14 -9.32 25.89 14.89
CA ALA A 14 -9.07 24.94 13.83
C ALA A 14 -8.33 23.73 14.43
N THR A 15 -9.04 22.64 14.69
CA THR A 15 -8.42 21.35 14.99
C THR A 15 -7.76 20.84 13.70
N ALA A 16 -6.46 21.10 13.58
CA ALA A 16 -5.65 20.43 12.57
C ALA A 16 -5.66 18.93 12.89
N GLN A 17 -6.48 18.16 12.19
CA GLN A 17 -6.32 16.73 12.13
C GLN A 17 -4.98 16.49 11.42
N ALA A 18 -3.95 16.19 12.20
CA ALA A 18 -2.71 15.67 11.65
C ALA A 18 -3.06 14.37 10.93
N ALA A 19 -3.09 14.41 9.58
CA ALA A 19 -3.07 13.20 8.78
C ALA A 19 -1.86 12.40 9.29
N ARG A 20 -2.12 11.21 9.85
CA ARG A 20 -1.03 10.35 10.32
C ARG A 20 -0.17 10.06 9.11
N ALA A 21 1.07 10.58 9.12
CA ALA A 21 2.05 10.24 8.11
C ALA A 21 2.21 8.71 8.10
N GLN A 22 2.17 8.13 6.90
CA GLN A 22 2.41 6.71 6.71
C GLN A 22 3.82 6.39 7.24
N ASP A 23 3.91 5.38 8.11
CA ASP A 23 5.16 4.98 8.75
C ASP A 23 5.87 3.91 7.90
N VAL A 24 6.91 4.32 7.20
CA VAL A 24 7.71 3.44 6.34
C VAL A 24 8.43 2.36 7.15
N ALA A 25 8.94 2.67 8.34
CA ALA A 25 9.62 1.70 9.19
C ALA A 25 8.64 0.63 9.71
N ALA A 26 7.42 1.05 10.09
CA ALA A 26 6.36 0.10 10.44
C ALA A 26 5.94 -0.74 9.22
N GLY A 27 5.93 -0.17 8.03
CA GLY A 27 5.67 -0.88 6.77
C GLY A 27 6.73 -1.94 6.47
N GLU A 28 8.00 -1.64 6.72
CA GLU A 28 9.09 -2.61 6.60
C GLU A 28 8.92 -3.80 7.56
N GLN A 29 8.48 -3.54 8.79
CA GLN A 29 8.17 -4.62 9.74
C GLN A 29 6.99 -5.48 9.23
N SER A 30 5.95 -4.86 8.69
CA SER A 30 4.82 -5.59 8.10
C SER A 30 5.24 -6.42 6.89
N PHE A 31 6.20 -5.95 6.09
CA PHE A 31 6.71 -6.69 4.93
C PHE A 31 7.35 -8.03 5.30
N LYS A 32 7.78 -8.23 6.53
CA LYS A 32 8.27 -9.54 7.00
C LYS A 32 7.26 -10.66 6.81
N LYS A 33 5.97 -10.35 6.80
CA LYS A 33 4.90 -11.31 6.49
C LYS A 33 4.89 -11.72 5.01
N CYS A 34 5.42 -10.88 4.14
CA CYS A 34 5.46 -11.06 2.68
C CYS A 34 6.77 -11.70 2.22
N PHE A 35 7.84 -11.47 2.95
CA PHE A 35 9.20 -11.89 2.60
C PHE A 35 9.38 -13.39 2.35
N PRO A 36 8.66 -14.32 2.99
CA PRO A 36 8.76 -15.74 2.65
C PRO A 36 8.45 -16.05 1.17
N CYS A 37 7.57 -15.25 0.54
CA CYS A 37 7.11 -15.46 -0.83
C CYS A 37 7.58 -14.39 -1.81
N HIS A 38 7.88 -13.19 -1.35
CA HIS A 38 8.24 -12.04 -2.18
C HIS A 38 9.61 -11.48 -1.81
N SER A 39 10.23 -10.80 -2.77
CA SER A 39 11.42 -9.98 -2.53
C SER A 39 11.23 -8.57 -3.09
N ILE A 40 11.98 -7.62 -2.57
CA ILE A 40 11.97 -6.21 -2.99
C ILE A 40 13.36 -5.62 -2.79
N GLY A 41 13.70 -4.61 -3.57
CA GLY A 41 15.00 -3.94 -3.50
C GLY A 41 15.92 -4.34 -4.63
N GLU A 42 17.14 -3.82 -4.62
CA GLU A 42 18.14 -4.15 -5.63
C GLU A 42 18.46 -5.65 -5.63
N GLY A 43 18.48 -6.24 -6.82
CA GLY A 43 18.73 -7.67 -6.98
C GLY A 43 17.56 -8.58 -6.59
N ALA A 44 16.38 -8.03 -6.30
CA ALA A 44 15.19 -8.82 -5.99
C ALA A 44 14.86 -9.80 -7.11
N LYS A 45 14.50 -11.02 -6.73
CA LYS A 45 14.13 -12.11 -7.64
C LYS A 45 12.76 -12.67 -7.31
N ASN A 46 12.11 -13.25 -8.33
CA ASN A 46 10.91 -14.04 -8.11
C ASN A 46 11.21 -15.23 -7.19
N LYS A 47 10.26 -15.52 -6.33
CA LYS A 47 10.27 -16.66 -5.40
C LYS A 47 8.96 -17.42 -5.56
N VAL A 48 8.30 -17.79 -4.49
CA VAL A 48 6.94 -18.35 -4.53
C VAL A 48 5.97 -17.33 -5.15
N GLY A 49 6.16 -16.05 -4.85
CA GLY A 49 5.52 -14.91 -5.49
C GLY A 49 6.48 -14.09 -6.35
N PRO A 50 5.96 -13.14 -7.13
CA PRO A 50 6.79 -12.25 -7.94
C PRO A 50 7.57 -11.27 -7.07
N GLU A 51 8.69 -10.76 -7.61
CA GLU A 51 9.36 -9.59 -7.02
C GLU A 51 8.42 -8.36 -7.05
N LEU A 52 8.60 -7.44 -6.12
CA LEU A 52 7.67 -6.33 -5.91
C LEU A 52 8.26 -4.94 -6.25
N ASN A 53 9.38 -4.89 -6.98
CA ASN A 53 9.96 -3.63 -7.41
C ASN A 53 9.04 -2.86 -8.35
N GLY A 54 9.00 -1.55 -8.20
CA GLY A 54 8.19 -0.68 -9.05
C GLY A 54 6.70 -0.98 -8.99
N LEU A 55 6.20 -1.48 -7.86
CA LEU A 55 4.80 -1.87 -7.72
C LEU A 55 3.84 -0.71 -7.97
N ASP A 56 4.15 0.49 -7.47
CA ASP A 56 3.34 1.68 -7.72
C ASP A 56 3.31 2.03 -9.21
N GLY A 57 2.18 1.84 -9.83
CA GLY A 57 1.95 2.06 -11.27
C GLY A 57 2.17 0.81 -12.15
N ARG A 58 2.56 -0.33 -11.57
CA ARG A 58 2.77 -1.57 -12.33
C ARG A 58 1.43 -2.25 -12.63
N HIS A 59 1.28 -2.76 -13.85
CA HIS A 59 0.15 -3.63 -14.18
C HIS A 59 0.28 -4.99 -13.49
N SER A 60 -0.83 -5.50 -12.99
CA SER A 60 -0.88 -6.84 -12.41
C SER A 60 -0.50 -7.89 -13.43
N GLY A 61 0.27 -8.87 -12.99
CA GLY A 61 0.66 -9.99 -13.87
C GLY A 61 1.86 -9.70 -14.78
N THR A 62 2.69 -8.69 -14.49
CA THR A 62 3.75 -8.24 -15.42
C THR A 62 5.18 -8.35 -14.88
N ALA A 63 5.43 -8.86 -13.68
CA ALA A 63 6.81 -9.06 -13.25
C ALA A 63 7.53 -10.04 -14.19
N PRO A 64 8.71 -9.67 -14.71
CA PRO A 64 9.42 -10.49 -15.68
C PRO A 64 9.72 -11.90 -15.16
N GLY A 65 9.45 -12.90 -15.97
CA GLY A 65 9.79 -14.30 -15.67
C GLY A 65 8.95 -14.97 -14.59
N TYR A 66 7.94 -14.31 -14.02
CA TYR A 66 7.04 -14.94 -13.07
C TYR A 66 5.84 -15.58 -13.76
N SER A 67 5.49 -16.79 -13.35
CA SER A 67 4.31 -17.50 -13.84
C SER A 67 3.08 -17.18 -13.00
N TYR A 68 2.31 -16.20 -13.44
CA TYR A 68 1.07 -15.77 -12.77
C TYR A 68 -0.09 -16.74 -13.06
N SER A 69 -1.10 -16.72 -12.18
CA SER A 69 -2.42 -17.25 -12.50
C SER A 69 -3.07 -16.43 -13.62
N ASP A 70 -3.96 -17.07 -14.38
CA ASP A 70 -4.76 -16.35 -15.39
C ASP A 70 -5.61 -15.26 -14.77
N ALA A 71 -6.11 -15.47 -13.55
CA ALA A 71 -6.85 -14.47 -12.80
C ALA A 71 -6.03 -13.19 -12.57
N ASN A 72 -4.75 -13.31 -12.22
CA ASN A 72 -3.86 -12.15 -12.07
C ASN A 72 -3.57 -11.45 -13.38
N LYS A 73 -3.21 -12.24 -14.42
CA LYS A 73 -2.92 -11.69 -15.75
C LYS A 73 -4.10 -10.90 -16.32
N ASN A 74 -5.30 -11.40 -16.12
CA ASN A 74 -6.53 -10.87 -16.70
C ASN A 74 -7.28 -9.91 -15.76
N SER A 75 -6.72 -9.60 -14.59
CA SER A 75 -7.38 -8.76 -13.58
C SER A 75 -7.62 -7.31 -14.03
N GLY A 76 -6.81 -6.81 -14.98
CA GLY A 76 -6.87 -5.42 -15.42
C GLY A 76 -6.40 -4.39 -14.39
N ILE A 77 -5.83 -4.85 -13.29
CA ILE A 77 -5.39 -3.98 -12.19
C ILE A 77 -4.09 -3.28 -12.55
N THR A 78 -4.06 -1.97 -12.32
CA THR A 78 -2.83 -1.19 -12.17
C THR A 78 -2.67 -0.85 -10.69
N TRP A 79 -1.55 -1.24 -10.11
CA TRP A 79 -1.31 -1.05 -8.68
C TRP A 79 -1.17 0.42 -8.33
N LYS A 80 -2.04 0.88 -7.47
CA LYS A 80 -2.07 2.18 -6.81
C LYS A 80 -2.49 1.98 -5.36
N GLU A 81 -2.35 2.99 -4.53
CA GLU A 81 -2.64 2.88 -3.10
C GLU A 81 -4.03 2.34 -2.81
N ASP A 82 -5.06 2.95 -3.38
CA ASP A 82 -6.47 2.57 -3.17
C ASP A 82 -6.74 1.11 -3.55
N VAL A 83 -6.26 0.71 -4.72
CA VAL A 83 -6.40 -0.67 -5.22
C VAL A 83 -5.61 -1.65 -4.35
N PHE A 84 -4.41 -1.28 -3.93
CA PHE A 84 -3.58 -2.11 -3.06
C PHE A 84 -4.23 -2.32 -1.69
N LEU A 85 -4.75 -1.26 -1.07
CA LEU A 85 -5.42 -1.35 0.24
C LEU A 85 -6.62 -2.30 0.20
N GLU A 86 -7.43 -2.21 -0.84
CA GLU A 86 -8.54 -3.14 -1.04
C GLU A 86 -8.05 -4.58 -1.25
N TYR A 87 -7.04 -4.76 -2.10
CA TYR A 87 -6.47 -6.08 -2.41
C TYR A 87 -5.85 -6.75 -1.21
N ILE A 88 -4.97 -6.05 -0.49
CA ILE A 88 -4.19 -6.66 0.59
C ILE A 88 -5.06 -7.04 1.79
N HIS A 89 -6.22 -6.44 1.91
CA HIS A 89 -7.21 -6.79 2.93
C HIS A 89 -7.75 -8.21 2.75
N ASN A 90 -8.01 -8.60 1.50
CA ASN A 90 -8.42 -9.96 1.12
C ASN A 90 -8.06 -10.24 -0.35
N PRO A 91 -6.85 -10.78 -0.62
CA PRO A 91 -6.41 -11.01 -2.00
C PRO A 91 -7.34 -11.90 -2.82
N ARG A 92 -7.91 -12.94 -2.22
CA ARG A 92 -8.82 -13.87 -2.92
C ARG A 92 -10.15 -13.24 -3.29
N ALA A 93 -10.64 -12.31 -2.48
CA ALA A 93 -11.87 -11.59 -2.80
C ALA A 93 -11.67 -10.60 -3.94
N LYS A 94 -10.50 -9.92 -3.97
CA LYS A 94 -10.19 -8.94 -5.03
C LYS A 94 -9.84 -9.61 -6.36
N ILE A 95 -9.09 -10.70 -6.33
CA ILE A 95 -8.70 -11.48 -7.51
C ILE A 95 -9.11 -12.94 -7.29
N PRO A 96 -10.38 -13.30 -7.54
CA PRO A 96 -10.81 -14.70 -7.45
C PRO A 96 -10.01 -15.57 -8.41
N GLY A 97 -9.45 -16.67 -7.91
CA GLY A 97 -8.58 -17.55 -8.70
C GLY A 97 -7.09 -17.19 -8.61
N THR A 98 -6.72 -16.17 -7.83
CA THR A 98 -5.30 -15.92 -7.55
C THR A 98 -4.65 -17.13 -6.87
N LYS A 99 -3.41 -17.41 -7.24
CA LYS A 99 -2.64 -18.45 -6.56
C LYS A 99 -1.91 -17.97 -5.29
N MET A 100 -2.00 -16.69 -4.97
CA MET A 100 -1.46 -16.14 -3.73
C MET A 100 -2.26 -16.66 -2.53
N ILE A 101 -1.59 -17.39 -1.65
CA ILE A 101 -2.18 -17.92 -0.41
C ILE A 101 -1.78 -16.99 0.73
N PHE A 102 -2.65 -16.03 1.04
CA PHE A 102 -2.44 -15.05 2.10
C PHE A 102 -3.79 -14.54 2.61
N ASP A 103 -3.98 -14.56 3.92
CA ASP A 103 -5.27 -14.18 4.52
C ASP A 103 -5.54 -12.66 4.51
N GLY A 104 -4.50 -11.89 4.27
CA GLY A 104 -4.59 -10.45 4.16
C GLY A 104 -4.14 -9.68 5.41
N VAL A 105 -3.97 -8.38 5.24
CA VAL A 105 -3.72 -7.41 6.31
C VAL A 105 -5.04 -6.73 6.64
N LYS A 106 -5.59 -6.97 7.83
CA LYS A 106 -6.93 -6.51 8.23
C LYS A 106 -6.94 -5.11 8.84
N ASN A 107 -5.79 -4.66 9.33
CA ASN A 107 -5.65 -3.33 9.92
C ASN A 107 -5.29 -2.32 8.82
N ASP A 108 -6.12 -1.30 8.67
CA ASP A 108 -5.96 -0.29 7.61
C ASP A 108 -4.66 0.52 7.77
N THR A 109 -4.29 0.87 8.99
CA THR A 109 -3.03 1.59 9.26
C THR A 109 -1.82 0.73 8.89
N GLU A 110 -1.84 -0.55 9.21
CA GLU A 110 -0.79 -1.49 8.82
C GLU A 110 -0.69 -1.61 7.29
N ALA A 111 -1.82 -1.73 6.59
CA ALA A 111 -1.86 -1.79 5.13
C ALA A 111 -1.32 -0.51 4.48
N GLN A 112 -1.67 0.66 5.02
CA GLN A 112 -1.15 1.96 4.56
C GLN A 112 0.37 2.07 4.77
N ASN A 113 0.87 1.65 5.92
CA ASN A 113 2.31 1.63 6.21
C ASN A 113 3.05 0.66 5.28
N LEU A 114 2.48 -0.51 5.02
CA LEU A 114 3.04 -1.48 4.08
C LEU A 114 3.13 -0.88 2.66
N TRP A 115 2.08 -0.21 2.19
CA TRP A 115 2.12 0.49 0.91
C TRP A 115 3.20 1.56 0.87
N ALA A 116 3.32 2.37 1.92
CA ALA A 116 4.37 3.39 2.03
C ALA A 116 5.77 2.79 1.90
N TYR A 117 6.01 1.62 2.46
CA TYR A 117 7.26 0.90 2.31
C TYR A 117 7.46 0.41 0.86
N LEU A 118 6.47 -0.26 0.29
CA LEU A 118 6.56 -0.86 -1.05
C LEU A 118 6.78 0.19 -2.15
N LYS A 119 6.06 1.30 -2.10
CA LYS A 119 6.11 2.33 -3.15
C LYS A 119 7.42 3.09 -3.25
N GLN A 120 8.31 2.96 -2.27
CA GLN A 120 9.64 3.58 -2.30
C GLN A 120 10.54 3.02 -3.39
N PHE A 121 10.31 1.77 -3.79
CA PHE A 121 11.20 1.08 -4.72
C PHE A 121 10.77 1.30 -6.16
N ASP A 122 11.71 1.73 -7.00
CA ASP A 122 11.52 1.78 -8.46
C ASP A 122 11.62 0.37 -9.09
N ALA A 123 11.52 0.31 -10.42
CA ALA A 123 11.59 -0.95 -11.16
C ALA A 123 12.96 -1.66 -11.01
N ASP A 124 14.02 -0.94 -10.74
CA ASP A 124 15.36 -1.48 -10.50
C ASP A 124 15.62 -1.82 -9.03
N GLY A 125 14.64 -1.58 -8.16
CA GLY A 125 14.74 -1.84 -6.74
C GLY A 125 15.48 -0.76 -5.95
N LYS A 126 15.70 0.39 -6.54
CA LYS A 126 16.31 1.54 -5.86
C LYS A 126 15.24 2.35 -5.15
N LYS A 127 15.58 2.87 -3.98
CA LYS A 127 14.70 3.82 -3.28
C LYS A 127 14.68 5.15 -4.01
N LYS A 128 13.47 5.65 -4.23
CA LYS A 128 13.23 6.98 -4.81
C LYS A 128 13.54 8.08 -3.80
#